data_e0b431d75d4f8a0d403fba702690e5dc
#
_entry.id   e0b431d75d4f8a0d403fba702690e5dc
#
_cell.length_a   1.000
_cell.length_b   1.000
_cell.length_c   1.000
_cell.angle_alpha   90.00
_cell.angle_beta   90.00
_cell.angle_gamma   90.00
#
_symmetry.space_group_name_H-M   'P 1'
#
loop_
_entity.id
_entity.type
_entity.pdbx_description
1 polymer ?
#
loop_
_entity_poly.entity_id
_entity_poly.type
_entity_poly.pdbx_seq_one_letter_code
_entity_poly.pdbx_strand_id
1 'polypeptide(L)'
;MVKRIALLSVLTALSSVLYTAENLLPFPVPFGRWGFSNSVVLFIASEIGFADALIVSSAKSIIGALFSGRFLSPSFLTGFFGAISAATIESLLARFGFGYLGLSLSGASMNNFVQLIVISFILENTKAFSLLPVMMNLGLISATANAFIASKMGGILFENRASFFFTEETAVDETPGNRLRNRISQHR
;
A
#
# COMPACT_ATOMS: atom_id res chain seq x y z
N MET A 1 11.24 -1.13 -17.62
CA MET A 1 10.53 -2.34 -17.18
C MET A 1 11.17 -2.93 -15.91
N VAL A 2 12.45 -3.26 -15.89
CA VAL A 2 13.18 -3.87 -14.74
C VAL A 2 13.07 -3.04 -13.46
N LYS A 3 13.29 -1.73 -13.50
CA LYS A 3 13.20 -0.84 -12.31
C LYS A 3 11.81 -0.86 -11.64
N ARG A 4 10.72 -0.93 -12.44
CA ARG A 4 9.35 -1.02 -11.90
C ARG A 4 9.11 -2.36 -11.21
N ILE A 5 9.56 -3.47 -11.81
CA ILE A 5 9.43 -4.80 -11.21
C ILE A 5 10.22 -4.86 -9.90
N ALA A 6 11.45 -4.37 -9.87
CA ALA A 6 12.26 -4.32 -8.65
C ALA A 6 11.58 -3.51 -7.54
N LEU A 7 11.03 -2.33 -7.85
CA LEU A 7 10.29 -1.52 -6.88
C LEU A 7 9.07 -2.28 -6.33
N LEU A 8 8.25 -2.85 -7.19
CA LEU A 8 7.05 -3.60 -6.77
C LEU A 8 7.43 -4.84 -5.93
N SER A 9 8.53 -5.51 -6.24
CA SER A 9 9.03 -6.65 -5.46
C SER A 9 9.42 -6.22 -4.04
N VAL A 10 10.14 -5.11 -3.90
CA VAL A 10 10.52 -4.56 -2.58
C VAL A 10 9.27 -4.13 -1.80
N LEU A 11 8.33 -3.43 -2.44
CA LEU A 11 7.09 -3.01 -1.81
C LEU A 11 6.21 -4.21 -1.39
N THR A 12 6.18 -5.27 -2.21
CA THR A 12 5.49 -6.51 -1.87
C THR A 12 6.13 -7.19 -0.66
N ALA A 13 7.45 -7.28 -0.63
CA ALA A 13 8.18 -7.87 0.50
C ALA A 13 7.91 -7.07 1.79
N LEU A 14 8.04 -5.75 1.75
CA LEU A 14 7.74 -4.86 2.88
C LEU A 14 6.30 -5.06 3.38
N SER A 15 5.34 -5.05 2.46
CA SER A 15 3.93 -5.23 2.79
C SER A 15 3.64 -6.62 3.38
N SER A 16 4.33 -7.67 2.90
CA SER A 16 4.19 -9.03 3.42
C SER A 16 4.77 -9.18 4.83
N VAL A 17 5.89 -8.52 5.11
CA VAL A 17 6.47 -8.45 6.47
C VAL A 17 5.52 -7.75 7.43
N LEU A 18 4.98 -6.58 7.03
CA LEU A 18 3.98 -5.87 7.83
C LEU A 18 2.74 -6.73 8.09
N TYR A 19 2.23 -7.43 7.07
CA TYR A 19 1.11 -8.35 7.20
C TYR A 19 1.40 -9.47 8.21
N THR A 20 2.59 -10.04 8.17
CA THR A 20 2.99 -11.09 9.11
C THR A 20 3.11 -10.52 10.53
N ALA A 21 3.71 -9.36 10.69
CA ALA A 21 3.86 -8.68 11.98
C ALA A 21 2.48 -8.32 12.59
N GLU A 22 1.53 -7.86 11.78
CA GLU A 22 0.16 -7.58 12.23
C GLU A 22 -0.54 -8.80 12.85
N ASN A 23 -0.25 -9.99 12.34
CA ASN A 23 -0.84 -11.21 12.85
C ASN A 23 -0.37 -11.58 14.27
N LEU A 24 0.72 -10.95 14.75
CA LEU A 24 1.22 -11.07 16.12
C LEU A 24 0.53 -10.08 17.08
N LEU A 25 -0.11 -9.05 16.54
CA LEU A 25 -0.82 -8.06 17.34
C LEU A 25 -2.26 -8.50 17.62
N PRO A 26 -2.70 -8.51 18.88
CA PRO A 26 -4.08 -8.84 19.19
C PRO A 26 -5.03 -7.81 18.58
N PHE A 27 -6.11 -8.28 17.97
CA PHE A 27 -7.19 -7.44 17.48
C PHE A 27 -8.45 -7.73 18.29
N PRO A 28 -9.19 -6.71 18.75
CA PRO A 28 -10.30 -6.89 19.69
C PRO A 28 -11.54 -7.56 19.10
N VAL A 29 -11.59 -7.71 17.76
CA VAL A 29 -12.72 -8.34 17.07
C VAL A 29 -12.25 -9.64 16.41
N PRO A 30 -12.98 -10.78 16.58
CA PRO A 30 -12.66 -12.01 15.89
C PRO A 30 -12.56 -11.82 14.38
N PHE A 31 -11.57 -12.46 13.76
CA PHE A 31 -11.29 -12.41 12.32
C PHE A 31 -10.91 -11.04 11.76
N GLY A 32 -10.92 -9.96 12.57
CA GLY A 32 -10.45 -8.64 12.18
C GLY A 32 -8.93 -8.51 12.25
N ARG A 33 -8.39 -7.44 11.62
CA ARG A 33 -6.96 -7.10 11.64
C ARG A 33 -6.77 -5.59 11.56
N TRP A 34 -5.61 -5.11 12.04
CA TRP A 34 -5.27 -3.69 12.01
C TRP A 34 -5.13 -3.13 10.60
N GLY A 35 -4.57 -3.90 9.68
CA GLY A 35 -4.46 -3.52 8.28
C GLY A 35 -3.33 -2.53 7.95
N PHE A 36 -2.27 -2.44 8.77
CA PHE A 36 -1.13 -1.55 8.52
C PHE A 36 -0.38 -1.88 7.23
N SER A 37 -0.37 -3.15 6.82
CA SER A 37 0.17 -3.59 5.54
C SER A 37 -0.56 -2.97 4.33
N ASN A 38 -1.76 -2.43 4.51
CA ASN A 38 -2.48 -1.73 3.47
C ASN A 38 -1.90 -0.34 3.17
N SER A 39 -1.08 0.25 4.07
CA SER A 39 -0.42 1.54 3.81
C SER A 39 0.47 1.51 2.56
N VAL A 40 1.15 0.39 2.33
CA VAL A 40 1.97 0.19 1.12
C VAL A 40 1.09 0.07 -0.13
N VAL A 41 -0.04 -0.64 -0.02
CA VAL A 41 -1.00 -0.79 -1.13
C VAL A 41 -1.65 0.55 -1.45
N LEU A 42 -2.03 1.31 -0.44
CA LEU A 42 -2.57 2.67 -0.59
C LEU A 42 -1.60 3.59 -1.34
N PHE A 43 -0.31 3.56 -0.97
CA PHE A 43 0.73 4.29 -1.69
C PHE A 43 0.80 3.87 -3.17
N ILE A 44 0.78 2.56 -3.46
CA ILE A 44 0.81 2.05 -4.84
C ILE A 44 -0.46 2.45 -5.60
N ALA A 45 -1.62 2.40 -4.96
CA ALA A 45 -2.91 2.76 -5.54
C ALA A 45 -2.96 4.24 -5.94
N SER A 46 -2.34 5.13 -5.13
CA SER A 46 -2.33 6.56 -5.40
C SER A 46 -1.27 6.99 -6.42
N GLU A 47 -0.06 6.40 -6.38
CA GLU A 47 1.10 6.90 -7.10
C GLU A 47 1.51 6.07 -8.33
N ILE A 48 1.21 4.76 -8.32
CA ILE A 48 1.70 3.85 -9.36
C ILE A 48 0.56 3.39 -10.26
N GLY A 49 -0.53 2.87 -9.68
CA GLY A 49 -1.73 2.54 -10.43
C GLY A 49 -2.49 1.30 -9.97
N PHE A 50 -3.68 1.15 -10.58
CA PHE A 50 -4.67 0.15 -10.22
C PHE A 50 -4.15 -1.29 -10.28
N ALA A 51 -3.57 -1.69 -11.41
CA ALA A 51 -3.13 -3.07 -11.61
C ALA A 51 -2.02 -3.49 -10.62
N ASP A 52 -1.07 -2.58 -10.36
CA ASP A 52 0.03 -2.84 -9.43
C ASP A 52 -0.48 -2.94 -7.98
N ALA A 53 -1.44 -2.10 -7.60
CA ALA A 53 -2.06 -2.17 -6.28
C ALA A 53 -2.77 -3.52 -6.05
N LEU A 54 -3.49 -4.03 -7.04
CA LEU A 54 -4.15 -5.33 -6.97
C LEU A 54 -3.15 -6.48 -6.89
N ILE A 55 -2.10 -6.44 -7.73
CA ILE A 55 -1.04 -7.47 -7.74
C ILE A 55 -0.35 -7.52 -6.37
N VAL A 56 0.07 -6.38 -5.86
CA VAL A 56 0.77 -6.30 -4.56
C VAL A 56 -0.17 -6.68 -3.41
N SER A 57 -1.44 -6.23 -3.43
CA SER A 57 -2.44 -6.59 -2.42
C SER A 57 -2.68 -8.10 -2.36
N SER A 58 -2.77 -8.75 -3.52
CA SER A 58 -2.93 -10.20 -3.63
C SER A 58 -1.67 -10.94 -3.17
N ALA A 59 -0.51 -10.55 -3.70
CA ALA A 59 0.77 -11.19 -3.40
C ALA A 59 1.14 -11.09 -1.91
N LYS A 60 1.02 -9.90 -1.29
CA LYS A 60 1.31 -9.73 0.14
C LYS A 60 0.42 -10.61 1.03
N SER A 61 -0.87 -10.71 0.67
CA SER A 61 -1.83 -11.49 1.46
C SER A 61 -1.52 -12.99 1.41
N ILE A 62 -1.16 -13.49 0.22
CA ILE A 62 -0.77 -14.90 0.03
C ILE A 62 0.55 -15.19 0.75
N ILE A 63 1.58 -14.38 0.48
CA ILE A 63 2.92 -14.55 1.05
C ILE A 63 2.86 -14.45 2.57
N GLY A 64 2.24 -13.40 3.10
CA GLY A 64 2.13 -13.19 4.55
C GLY A 64 1.30 -14.27 5.25
N ALA A 65 0.26 -14.81 4.59
CA ALA A 65 -0.53 -15.93 5.13
C ALA A 65 0.26 -17.23 5.16
N LEU A 66 1.10 -17.50 4.13
CA LEU A 66 1.99 -18.65 4.12
C LEU A 66 3.00 -18.56 5.26
N PHE A 67 3.66 -17.41 5.44
CA PHE A 67 4.61 -17.22 6.55
C PHE A 67 3.95 -17.29 7.94
N SER A 68 2.70 -16.87 8.05
CA SER A 68 1.94 -16.93 9.32
C SER A 68 1.29 -18.31 9.58
N GLY A 69 1.40 -19.29 8.67
CA GLY A 69 0.73 -20.58 8.77
C GLY A 69 -0.80 -20.51 8.72
N ARG A 70 -1.37 -19.41 8.19
CA ARG A 70 -2.81 -19.14 8.16
C ARG A 70 -3.43 -19.22 6.75
N PHE A 71 -2.66 -19.72 5.78
CA PHE A 71 -3.14 -19.84 4.41
C PHE A 71 -4.43 -20.68 4.34
N LEU A 72 -5.42 -20.22 3.59
CA LEU A 72 -6.76 -20.78 3.44
C LEU A 72 -7.60 -20.84 4.75
N SER A 73 -7.15 -20.24 5.84
CA SER A 73 -7.99 -20.08 7.03
C SER A 73 -9.13 -19.06 6.80
N PRO A 74 -10.21 -19.09 7.60
CA PRO A 74 -11.25 -18.06 7.54
C PRO A 74 -10.70 -16.64 7.66
N SER A 75 -9.72 -16.42 8.54
CA SER A 75 -9.06 -15.13 8.71
C SER A 75 -8.24 -14.70 7.47
N PHE A 76 -7.65 -15.64 6.74
CA PHE A 76 -7.01 -15.35 5.46
C PHE A 76 -8.03 -14.91 4.41
N LEU A 77 -9.12 -15.69 4.26
CA LEU A 77 -10.14 -15.39 3.24
C LEU A 77 -10.80 -14.02 3.47
N THR A 78 -11.19 -13.72 4.70
CA THR A 78 -11.74 -12.39 5.04
C THR A 78 -10.77 -11.28 4.71
N GLY A 79 -9.52 -11.43 5.10
CA GLY A 79 -8.51 -10.42 4.86
C GLY A 79 -8.06 -10.30 3.41
N PHE A 80 -8.03 -11.39 2.65
CA PHE A 80 -7.67 -11.39 1.23
C PHE A 80 -8.70 -10.63 0.39
N PHE A 81 -9.98 -11.00 0.51
CA PHE A 81 -11.05 -10.31 -0.21
C PHE A 81 -11.22 -8.86 0.27
N GLY A 82 -11.08 -8.62 1.56
CA GLY A 82 -11.08 -7.27 2.12
C GLY A 82 -9.96 -6.40 1.55
N ALA A 83 -8.73 -6.90 1.50
CA ALA A 83 -7.59 -6.15 0.97
C ALA A 83 -7.70 -5.85 -0.54
N ILE A 84 -8.21 -6.80 -1.34
CA ILE A 84 -8.46 -6.58 -2.76
C ILE A 84 -9.53 -5.50 -2.96
N SER A 85 -10.63 -5.56 -2.21
CA SER A 85 -11.70 -4.58 -2.30
C SER A 85 -11.24 -3.18 -1.87
N ALA A 86 -10.41 -3.08 -0.83
CA ALA A 86 -9.78 -1.83 -0.44
C ALA A 86 -8.89 -1.26 -1.55
N ALA A 87 -7.97 -2.06 -2.09
CA ALA A 87 -7.09 -1.65 -3.19
C ALA A 87 -7.89 -1.19 -4.42
N THR A 88 -9.03 -1.83 -4.69
CA THR A 88 -9.92 -1.47 -5.78
C THR A 88 -10.51 -0.08 -5.57
N ILE A 89 -11.13 0.18 -4.43
CA ILE A 89 -11.79 1.47 -4.17
C ILE A 89 -10.77 2.61 -4.02
N GLU A 90 -9.63 2.37 -3.37
CA GLU A 90 -8.53 3.31 -3.25
C GLU A 90 -8.01 3.75 -4.62
N SER A 91 -7.75 2.79 -5.51
CA SER A 91 -7.26 3.07 -6.87
C SER A 91 -8.29 3.75 -7.75
N LEU A 92 -9.58 3.46 -7.57
CA LEU A 92 -10.65 4.14 -8.29
C LEU A 92 -10.77 5.59 -7.84
N LEU A 93 -10.80 5.84 -6.53
CA LEU A 93 -10.94 7.18 -5.97
C LEU A 93 -9.68 8.04 -6.18
N ALA A 94 -8.49 7.43 -6.27
CA ALA A 94 -7.26 8.14 -6.58
C ALA A 94 -7.35 8.87 -7.94
N ARG A 95 -8.08 8.32 -8.91
CA ARG A 95 -8.31 8.96 -10.22
C ARG A 95 -9.14 10.25 -10.13
N PHE A 96 -9.92 10.41 -9.07
CA PHE A 96 -10.73 11.61 -8.82
C PHE A 96 -10.01 12.64 -7.93
N GLY A 97 -8.71 12.43 -7.63
CA GLY A 97 -7.90 13.38 -6.87
C GLY A 97 -8.13 13.36 -5.36
N PHE A 98 -8.67 12.27 -4.81
CA PHE A 98 -8.78 12.11 -3.36
C PHE A 98 -7.39 12.01 -2.72
N GLY A 99 -7.17 12.76 -1.63
CA GLY A 99 -5.93 12.67 -0.86
C GLY A 99 -5.82 11.36 -0.07
N TYR A 100 -4.61 11.04 0.41
CA TYR A 100 -4.30 9.80 1.14
C TYR A 100 -5.29 9.47 2.27
N LEU A 101 -5.76 10.48 3.01
CA LEU A 101 -6.72 10.25 4.09
C LEU A 101 -8.08 9.79 3.56
N GLY A 102 -8.60 10.43 2.53
CA GLY A 102 -9.87 10.04 1.90
C GLY A 102 -9.80 8.65 1.29
N LEU A 103 -8.70 8.34 0.59
CA LEU A 103 -8.45 7.02 0.02
C LEU A 103 -8.41 5.94 1.11
N SER A 104 -7.63 6.18 2.17
CA SER A 104 -7.48 5.22 3.27
C SER A 104 -8.77 4.96 4.02
N LEU A 105 -9.56 6.01 4.30
CA LEU A 105 -10.86 5.87 4.97
C LEU A 105 -11.84 5.05 4.13
N SER A 106 -11.89 5.32 2.83
CA SER A 106 -12.74 4.57 1.89
C SER A 106 -12.28 3.12 1.77
N GLY A 107 -10.97 2.88 1.65
CA GLY A 107 -10.37 1.56 1.61
C GLY A 107 -10.65 0.75 2.88
N ALA A 108 -10.44 1.33 4.06
CA ALA A 108 -10.70 0.68 5.34
C ALA A 108 -12.20 0.33 5.52
N SER A 109 -13.09 1.25 5.13
CA SER A 109 -14.53 1.01 5.18
C SER A 109 -14.94 -0.16 4.28
N MET A 110 -14.45 -0.16 3.04
CA MET A 110 -14.73 -1.25 2.09
C MET A 110 -14.13 -2.57 2.54
N ASN A 111 -12.90 -2.55 3.06
CA ASN A 111 -12.25 -3.72 3.64
C ASN A 111 -13.08 -4.35 4.75
N ASN A 112 -13.52 -3.56 5.74
CA ASN A 112 -14.31 -4.03 6.86
C ASN A 112 -15.67 -4.58 6.42
N PHE A 113 -16.32 -3.89 5.48
CA PHE A 113 -17.61 -4.34 4.95
C PHE A 113 -17.48 -5.69 4.23
N VAL A 114 -16.49 -5.85 3.35
CA VAL A 114 -16.26 -7.11 2.63
C VAL A 114 -15.84 -8.24 3.58
N GLN A 115 -15.02 -7.95 4.60
CA GLN A 115 -14.69 -8.94 5.63
C GLN A 115 -15.94 -9.48 6.32
N LEU A 116 -16.91 -8.63 6.66
CA LEU A 116 -18.17 -9.06 7.27
C LEU A 116 -19.05 -9.87 6.30
N ILE A 117 -19.06 -9.52 5.03
CA ILE A 117 -19.73 -10.35 4.01
C ILE A 117 -19.12 -11.75 4.00
N VAL A 118 -17.79 -11.84 3.83
CA VAL A 118 -17.08 -13.11 3.72
C VAL A 118 -17.26 -13.97 4.97
N ILE A 119 -17.12 -13.38 6.17
CA ILE A 119 -17.30 -14.16 7.40
C ILE A 119 -18.75 -14.59 7.62
N SER A 120 -19.73 -13.78 7.20
CA SER A 120 -21.14 -14.15 7.24
C SER A 120 -21.43 -15.35 6.37
N PHE A 121 -20.82 -15.45 5.21
CA PHE A 121 -20.91 -16.64 4.34
C PHE A 121 -20.25 -17.85 4.98
N ILE A 122 -19.06 -17.70 5.56
CA ILE A 122 -18.31 -18.81 6.17
C ILE A 122 -19.07 -19.37 7.40
N LEU A 123 -19.68 -18.50 8.20
CA LEU A 123 -20.39 -18.88 9.42
C LEU A 123 -21.88 -19.17 9.18
N GLU A 124 -22.36 -19.00 7.96
CA GLU A 124 -23.79 -19.08 7.59
C GLU A 124 -24.69 -18.24 8.53
N ASN A 125 -24.15 -17.11 9.00
CA ASN A 125 -24.78 -16.28 10.01
C ASN A 125 -24.59 -14.79 9.78
N THR A 126 -25.69 -14.10 9.49
CA THR A 126 -25.69 -12.65 9.25
C THR A 126 -25.48 -11.80 10.52
N LYS A 127 -25.54 -12.41 11.73
CA LYS A 127 -25.27 -11.69 12.98
C LYS A 127 -23.85 -11.11 13.05
N ALA A 128 -22.93 -11.59 12.20
CA ALA A 128 -21.60 -11.00 12.07
C ALA A 128 -21.64 -9.49 11.73
N PHE A 129 -22.69 -9.02 11.05
CA PHE A 129 -22.88 -7.59 10.77
C PHE A 129 -23.11 -6.72 12.01
N SER A 130 -23.46 -7.29 13.16
CA SER A 130 -23.52 -6.54 14.43
C SER A 130 -22.15 -5.99 14.85
N LEU A 131 -21.05 -6.54 14.33
CA LEU A 131 -19.69 -6.06 14.58
C LEU A 131 -19.31 -4.84 13.70
N LEU A 132 -20.12 -4.49 12.69
CA LEU A 132 -19.83 -3.40 11.74
C LEU A 132 -19.50 -2.08 12.45
N PRO A 133 -20.27 -1.57 13.42
CA PRO A 133 -19.96 -0.29 14.06
C PRO A 133 -18.58 -0.31 14.77
N VAL A 134 -18.25 -1.41 15.43
CA VAL A 134 -16.96 -1.56 16.13
C VAL A 134 -15.82 -1.62 15.11
N MET A 135 -15.95 -2.41 14.06
CA MET A 135 -14.94 -2.53 13.01
C MET A 135 -14.74 -1.22 12.26
N MET A 136 -15.80 -0.45 12.02
CA MET A 136 -15.69 0.86 11.40
C MET A 136 -14.91 1.85 12.27
N ASN A 137 -15.18 1.92 13.58
CA ASN A 137 -14.44 2.78 14.50
C ASN A 137 -12.95 2.41 14.58
N LEU A 138 -12.64 1.12 14.71
CA LEU A 138 -11.25 0.64 14.69
C LEU A 138 -10.59 0.90 13.34
N GLY A 139 -11.34 0.74 12.26
CA GLY A 139 -10.91 1.05 10.90
C GLY A 139 -10.52 2.51 10.69
N LEU A 140 -11.22 3.46 11.32
CA LEU A 140 -10.86 4.88 11.26
C LEU A 140 -9.48 5.14 11.87
N ILE A 141 -9.15 4.50 12.98
CA ILE A 141 -7.84 4.64 13.65
C ILE A 141 -6.74 4.09 12.74
N SER A 142 -6.92 2.88 12.21
CA SER A 142 -5.91 2.30 11.32
C SER A 142 -5.82 3.03 9.98
N ALA A 143 -6.93 3.55 9.47
CA ALA A 143 -6.92 4.33 8.23
C ALA A 143 -6.13 5.62 8.34
N THR A 144 -6.24 6.35 9.46
CA THR A 144 -5.43 7.54 9.70
C THR A 144 -3.94 7.21 9.77
N ALA A 145 -3.58 6.13 10.46
CA ALA A 145 -2.21 5.65 10.50
C ALA A 145 -1.69 5.25 9.11
N ASN A 146 -2.48 4.51 8.33
CA ASN A 146 -2.12 4.10 6.98
C ASN A 146 -1.94 5.29 6.04
N ALA A 147 -2.82 6.29 6.11
CA ALA A 147 -2.70 7.53 5.33
C ALA A 147 -1.42 8.28 5.65
N PHE A 148 -1.07 8.38 6.94
CA PHE A 148 0.18 9.01 7.38
C PHE A 148 1.41 8.26 6.86
N ILE A 149 1.46 6.93 6.99
CA ILE A 149 2.56 6.10 6.51
C ILE A 149 2.69 6.25 4.98
N ALA A 150 1.59 6.10 4.22
CA ALA A 150 1.60 6.21 2.77
C ALA A 150 2.06 7.59 2.29
N SER A 151 1.63 8.66 2.94
CA SER A 151 2.05 10.03 2.60
C SER A 151 3.55 10.25 2.84
N LYS A 152 4.11 9.69 3.92
CA LYS A 152 5.56 9.73 4.18
C LYS A 152 6.36 8.92 3.16
N MET A 153 5.85 7.75 2.75
CA MET A 153 6.46 6.96 1.68
C MET A 153 6.51 7.75 0.37
N GLY A 154 5.42 8.44 0.01
CA GLY A 154 5.36 9.31 -1.15
C GLY A 154 6.42 10.41 -1.10
N GLY A 155 6.49 11.15 0.01
CA GLY A 155 7.48 12.21 0.21
C GLY A 155 8.92 11.72 0.01
N ILE A 156 9.31 10.65 0.68
CA ILE A 156 10.68 10.08 0.60
C ILE A 156 11.03 9.63 -0.83
N LEU A 157 10.10 8.96 -1.51
CA LEU A 157 10.36 8.44 -2.86
C LEU A 157 10.41 9.54 -3.92
N PHE A 158 9.63 10.62 -3.76
CA PHE A 158 9.68 11.77 -4.68
C PHE A 158 10.91 12.65 -4.42
N GLU A 159 11.30 12.89 -3.18
CA GLU A 159 12.50 13.65 -2.83
C GLU A 159 13.77 12.97 -3.36
N ASN A 160 13.88 11.66 -3.20
CA ASN A 160 14.98 10.88 -3.77
C ASN A 160 14.98 10.87 -5.31
N ARG A 161 13.81 10.94 -5.94
CA ARG A 161 13.71 11.06 -7.40
C ARG A 161 14.24 12.41 -7.89
N ALA A 162 13.83 13.49 -7.24
CA ALA A 162 14.31 14.83 -7.59
C ALA A 162 15.83 14.93 -7.42
N SER A 163 16.38 14.47 -6.29
CA SER A 163 17.83 14.50 -6.06
C SER A 163 18.62 13.68 -7.08
N PHE A 164 18.08 12.53 -7.52
CA PHE A 164 18.73 11.70 -8.53
C PHE A 164 18.80 12.40 -9.90
N PHE A 165 17.74 13.06 -10.34
CA PHE A 165 17.73 13.82 -11.60
C PHE A 165 18.71 15.00 -11.56
N PHE A 166 18.75 15.76 -10.46
CA PHE A 166 19.70 16.87 -10.31
C PHE A 166 21.16 16.39 -10.28
N THR A 167 21.43 15.22 -9.70
CA THR A 167 22.79 14.64 -9.67
C THR A 167 23.22 14.16 -11.06
N GLU A 168 22.30 13.62 -11.86
CA GLU A 168 22.61 13.15 -13.22
C GLU A 168 22.85 14.32 -14.18
N GLU A 169 22.12 15.43 -14.02
CA GLU A 169 22.29 16.65 -14.81
C GLU A 169 23.64 17.34 -14.50
N THR A 170 24.04 17.40 -13.24
CA THR A 170 25.36 17.92 -12.84
C THR A 170 26.50 17.02 -13.29
N ALA A 171 26.32 15.70 -13.29
CA ALA A 171 27.33 14.76 -13.77
C ALA A 171 27.56 14.82 -15.30
N VAL A 172 26.51 15.16 -16.06
CA VAL A 172 26.61 15.36 -17.53
C VAL A 172 27.36 16.64 -17.83
N ASP A 173 27.22 17.69 -17.03
CA ASP A 173 27.93 18.97 -17.23
C ASP A 173 29.43 18.88 -16.85
N GLU A 174 29.83 17.92 -16.04
CA GLU A 174 31.21 17.65 -15.66
C GLU A 174 31.96 16.70 -16.60
N THR A 175 31.39 16.29 -17.73
CA THR A 175 32.10 15.44 -18.68
C THR A 175 33.31 16.17 -19.28
N PRO A 176 34.44 15.47 -19.59
CA PRO A 176 35.67 16.07 -20.08
C PRO A 176 35.48 16.96 -21.33
N GLY A 177 34.48 16.66 -22.16
CA GLY A 177 34.12 17.43 -23.35
C GLY A 177 33.55 18.81 -23.03
N ASN A 178 32.73 18.94 -22.01
CA ASN A 178 32.12 20.22 -21.61
C ASN A 178 33.13 21.12 -20.87
N ARG A 179 34.07 20.55 -20.12
CA ARG A 179 35.17 21.30 -19.48
C ARG A 179 36.09 22.00 -20.50
N LEU A 180 36.37 21.35 -21.62
CA LEU A 180 37.17 21.94 -22.70
C LEU A 180 36.39 23.07 -23.42
N ARG A 181 35.10 22.90 -23.63
CA ARG A 181 34.26 23.89 -24.29
C ARG A 181 34.10 25.17 -23.45
N ASN A 182 33.92 25.03 -22.15
CA ASN A 182 33.82 26.17 -21.23
C ASN A 182 35.17 26.93 -21.06
N ARG A 183 36.32 26.24 -21.14
CA ARG A 183 37.63 26.90 -21.15
C ARG A 183 37.90 27.73 -22.42
N ILE A 184 37.42 27.25 -23.57
CA ILE A 184 37.62 27.96 -24.85
C ILE A 184 36.74 29.22 -24.95
N SER A 185 35.55 29.20 -24.29
CA SER A 185 34.64 30.35 -24.26
C SER A 185 35.07 31.47 -23.31
N GLN A 186 35.92 31.20 -22.32
CA GLN A 186 36.42 32.21 -21.36
C GLN A 186 37.67 32.98 -21.90
N HIS A 187 38.25 32.55 -23.00
CA HIS A 187 39.43 33.18 -23.61
C HIS A 187 39.11 33.90 -24.93
N ARG A 188 37.85 34.22 -25.20
CA ARG A 188 37.41 35.12 -26.26
C ARG A 188 36.74 36.36 -25.70
#